data_437f0f02c21b14c69739e9d71e979b1b
#
_entry.id   437f0f02c21b14c69739e9d71e979b1b
#
_cell.length_a   1.000
_cell.length_b   1.000
_cell.length_c   1.000
_cell.angle_alpha   90.00
_cell.angle_beta   90.00
_cell.angle_gamma   90.00
#
_symmetry.space_group_name_H-M   'P 1'
#
loop_
_entity.id
_entity.type
_entity.pdbx_description
1 polymer ?
#
loop_
_entity_poly.entity_id
_entity_poly.type
_entity_poly.pdbx_seq_one_letter_code
_entity_poly.pdbx_strand_id
1 'polypeptide(L)' 'MSAHDDILARLADYQFEHEKFEKGNNAAGTRARKALGELAKAVKARRNEITATKNERKAAKG' A
#
# COMPACT_ATOMS: atom_id res chain seq x y z
N MET A 1 8.73 -10.48 -0.23
CA MET A 1 7.40 -9.97 -0.62
C MET A 1 7.58 -8.77 -1.52
N SER A 2 6.72 -8.63 -2.51
CA SER A 2 6.80 -7.50 -3.43
C SER A 2 6.03 -6.31 -2.86
N ALA A 3 6.27 -5.12 -3.42
CA ALA A 3 5.53 -3.94 -3.03
C ALA A 3 4.04 -4.10 -3.36
N HIS A 4 3.70 -4.87 -4.40
CA HIS A 4 2.32 -5.19 -4.72
C HIS A 4 1.63 -5.92 -3.55
N ASP A 5 2.30 -6.94 -3.01
CA ASP A 5 1.75 -7.69 -1.88
C ASP A 5 1.62 -6.81 -0.64
N ASP A 6 2.58 -5.91 -0.43
CA ASP A 6 2.51 -4.94 0.68
C ASP A 6 1.30 -4.03 0.56
N ILE A 7 0.98 -3.58 -0.65
CA ILE A 7 -0.20 -2.74 -0.88
C ILE A 7 -1.46 -3.48 -0.45
N LEU A 8 -1.60 -4.75 -0.86
CA LEU A 8 -2.78 -5.53 -0.52
C LEU A 8 -2.87 -5.77 0.98
N ALA A 9 -1.73 -6.06 1.63
CA ALA A 9 -1.69 -6.28 3.08
C ALA A 9 -2.05 -5.00 3.85
N ARG A 10 -1.50 -3.86 3.46
CA ARG A 10 -1.78 -2.59 4.14
C ARG A 10 -3.21 -2.13 3.90
N LEU A 11 -3.75 -2.39 2.72
CA LEU A 11 -5.15 -2.08 2.42
C LEU A 11 -6.09 -2.89 3.31
N ALA A 12 -5.79 -4.19 3.51
CA ALA A 12 -6.59 -5.03 4.40
C ALA A 12 -6.54 -4.53 5.85
N ASP A 13 -5.35 -4.12 6.33
CA ASP A 13 -5.19 -3.54 7.66
C ASP A 13 -6.02 -2.27 7.80
N TYR A 14 -5.97 -1.40 6.79
CA TYR A 14 -6.75 -0.17 6.80
C TYR A 14 -8.25 -0.47 6.84
N GLN A 15 -8.73 -1.38 6.02
CA GLN A 15 -10.16 -1.72 5.97
C GLN A 15 -10.65 -2.25 7.32
N PHE A 16 -9.85 -3.08 7.97
CA PHE A 16 -10.17 -3.63 9.28
C PHE A 16 -10.34 -2.52 10.32
N GLU A 17 -9.39 -1.59 10.36
CA GLU A 17 -9.44 -0.48 11.32
C GLU A 17 -10.50 0.54 10.94
N HIS A 18 -10.76 0.73 9.65
CA HIS A 18 -11.80 1.63 9.16
C HIS A 18 -13.17 1.25 9.72
N GLU A 19 -13.51 -0.03 9.67
CA GLU A 19 -14.80 -0.50 10.17
C GLU A 19 -14.98 -0.19 11.66
N LYS A 20 -13.93 -0.39 12.45
CA LYS A 20 -13.95 -0.10 13.88
C LYS A 20 -14.05 1.40 14.13
N PHE A 21 -13.34 2.20 13.36
CA PHE A 21 -13.38 3.65 13.52
C PHE A 21 -14.79 4.19 13.24
N GLU A 22 -15.44 3.69 12.19
CA GLU A 22 -16.80 4.14 11.84
C GLU A 22 -17.81 3.78 12.93
N LYS A 23 -17.52 2.78 13.74
CA LYS A 23 -18.35 2.40 14.88
C LYS A 23 -18.07 3.21 16.14
N GLY A 24 -17.16 4.19 16.05
CA GLY A 24 -16.86 5.09 17.15
C GLY A 24 -15.57 4.78 17.92
N ASN A 25 -14.76 3.84 17.45
CA ASN A 25 -13.50 3.50 18.09
C ASN A 25 -12.38 4.45 17.65
N ASN A 26 -12.06 5.45 18.47
CA ASN A 26 -11.03 6.43 18.14
C ASN A 26 -9.63 5.83 18.05
N ALA A 27 -9.32 4.81 18.84
CA ALA A 27 -8.02 4.14 18.74
C ALA A 27 -7.84 3.47 17.37
N ALA A 28 -8.94 2.96 16.80
CA ALA A 28 -8.91 2.39 15.46
C ALA A 28 -8.60 3.47 14.41
N GLY A 29 -9.04 4.72 14.65
CA GLY A 29 -8.69 5.84 13.78
C GLY A 29 -7.18 6.07 13.72
N THR A 30 -6.50 6.01 14.86
CA THR A 30 -5.05 6.15 14.92
C THR A 30 -4.37 5.02 14.14
N ARG A 31 -4.84 3.79 14.32
CA ARG A 31 -4.29 2.63 13.60
C ARG A 31 -4.57 2.72 12.09
N ALA A 32 -5.75 3.21 11.71
CA ALA A 32 -6.09 3.41 10.31
C ALA A 32 -5.16 4.43 9.66
N ARG A 33 -4.85 5.52 10.34
CA ARG A 33 -3.90 6.51 9.82
C ARG A 33 -2.51 5.92 9.63
N LYS A 34 -2.08 5.09 10.58
CA LYS A 34 -0.78 4.41 10.47
C LYS A 34 -0.77 3.48 9.25
N ALA A 35 -1.84 2.72 9.06
CA ALA A 35 -1.97 1.82 7.92
C ALA A 35 -1.92 2.59 6.60
N LEU A 36 -2.58 3.76 6.54
CA LEU A 36 -2.55 4.60 5.36
C LEU A 36 -1.14 5.13 5.07
N GLY A 37 -0.38 5.48 6.11
CA GLY A 37 1.02 5.89 5.94
C GLY A 37 1.89 4.78 5.37
N GLU A 38 1.71 3.56 5.87
CA GLU A 38 2.43 2.40 5.34
C GLU A 38 1.99 2.08 3.92
N LEU A 39 0.70 2.22 3.63
CA LEU A 39 0.18 2.04 2.28
C LEU A 39 0.80 3.04 1.31
N ALA A 40 0.94 4.29 1.72
CA ALA A 40 1.55 5.33 0.88
C ALA A 40 3.00 4.97 0.51
N LYS A 41 3.76 4.43 1.46
CA LYS A 41 5.12 3.97 1.19
C LYS A 41 5.14 2.81 0.21
N ALA A 42 4.23 1.86 0.36
CA ALA A 42 4.14 0.71 -0.52
C ALA A 42 3.72 1.15 -1.93
N VAL A 43 2.82 2.12 -2.04
CA VAL A 43 2.39 2.67 -3.32
C VAL A 43 3.58 3.28 -4.06
N LYS A 44 4.39 4.08 -3.36
CA LYS A 44 5.57 4.70 -3.97
C LYS A 44 6.56 3.64 -4.45
N ALA A 45 6.82 2.64 -3.62
CA ALA A 45 7.73 1.55 -3.99
C ALA A 45 7.21 0.80 -5.22
N ARG A 46 5.91 0.55 -5.28
CA ARG A 46 5.31 -0.16 -6.42
C ARG A 46 5.42 0.65 -7.70
N ARG A 47 5.20 1.95 -7.63
CA ARG A 47 5.35 2.83 -8.79
C ARG A 47 6.76 2.75 -9.34
N ASN A 48 7.77 2.75 -8.46
CA ASN A 48 9.16 2.64 -8.87
C ASN A 48 9.46 1.28 -9.50
N GLU A 49 8.90 0.20 -8.96
CA GLU A 49 9.04 -1.15 -9.53
C GLU A 49 8.48 -1.22 -10.95
N ILE A 50 7.30 -0.65 -11.14
CA ILE A 50 6.65 -0.64 -12.45
C ILE A 50 7.51 0.12 -13.47
N THR A 51 8.02 1.28 -13.08
CA THR A 51 8.88 2.07 -13.95
C THR A 51 10.15 1.29 -14.34
N ALA A 52 10.79 0.65 -13.36
CA ALA A 52 12.00 -0.14 -13.62
C ALA A 52 11.70 -1.31 -14.55
N THR A 53 10.60 -2.01 -14.32
CA THR A 53 10.20 -3.14 -15.16
C THR A 53 9.89 -2.70 -16.59
N LYS A 54 9.20 -1.58 -16.75
CA LYS A 54 8.90 -1.03 -18.07
C LYS A 54 10.20 -0.70 -18.82
N ASN A 55 11.16 -0.11 -18.13
CA ASN A 55 12.44 0.23 -18.73
C ASN A 55 13.22 -1.01 -19.15
N GLU A 56 13.20 -2.06 -18.33
CA GLU A 56 13.81 -3.33 -18.66
C GLU A 56 13.18 -3.95 -19.90
N ARG A 57 11.85 -3.91 -19.99
CA ARG A 57 11.13 -4.46 -21.14
C ARG A 57 11.46 -3.71 -22.43
N LYS A 58 11.59 -2.39 -22.34
CA LYS A 58 12.01 -1.57 -23.49
C LYS A 58 13.41 -1.94 -23.93
N ALA A 59 14.34 -2.08 -23.01
CA ALA A 59 15.72 -2.45 -23.31
C ALA A 59 15.78 -3.83 -23.96
N ALA A 60 14.97 -4.76 -23.47
CA ALA A 60 14.93 -6.13 -24.02
C ALA A 60 14.40 -6.16 -25.45
N LYS A 61 13.51 -5.23 -25.81
CA LYS A 61 12.97 -5.15 -27.17
C LYS A 61 13.90 -4.41 -28.14
N GLY A 62 14.76 -3.58 -27.56
CA GLY A 62 15.69 -2.79 -28.35
C GLY A 62 16.72 -3.61 -29.03
#